data_6e2ff8ddbc6a076a43fe7502ba007f45
#
_entry.id   6e2ff8ddbc6a076a43fe7502ba007f45
#
_cell.length_a   1.000
_cell.length_b   1.000
_cell.length_c   1.000
_cell.angle_alpha   90.00
_cell.angle_beta   90.00
_cell.angle_gamma   90.00
#
_symmetry.space_group_name_H-M   'P 1'
#
loop_
_entity.id
_entity.type
_entity.pdbx_description
1 polymer ?
#
loop_
_entity_poly.entity_id
_entity_poly.type
_entity_poly.pdbx_seq_one_letter_code
_entity_poly.pdbx_strand_id
1 'polypeptide(L)'
;MKKLITLLVSLFCAGNLIAGEYPDISVADLKKAIEEKKVVVIDVNGSNSYKAAHVPTAIDFQAAKADLKAKLPEDKKTLVVAYCGGPKCNAYTRAAKAAQELGYTNVKHLSAGISGWKAAGEKTEAAK
;
A
#
# COMPACT_ATOMS: atom_id res chain seq x y z
N MET A 1 43.48 31.79 -9.34
CA MET A 1 42.68 30.62 -9.66
C MET A 1 41.38 30.65 -8.84
N LYS A 2 40.30 31.01 -9.45
CA LYS A 2 39.01 31.01 -8.78
C LYS A 2 38.39 29.62 -8.94
N LYS A 3 38.30 28.88 -7.85
CA LYS A 3 37.55 27.62 -7.83
C LYS A 3 36.08 27.97 -7.81
N LEU A 4 35.38 27.69 -8.92
CA LEU A 4 33.93 27.71 -8.98
C LEU A 4 33.43 26.53 -8.16
N ILE A 5 32.92 26.82 -6.99
CA ILE A 5 32.14 25.86 -6.22
C ILE A 5 30.75 25.86 -6.86
N THR A 6 30.51 24.88 -7.73
CA THR A 6 29.18 24.63 -8.23
C THR A 6 28.36 24.07 -7.08
N LEU A 7 27.57 24.95 -6.46
CA LEU A 7 26.57 24.53 -5.48
C LEU A 7 25.49 23.77 -6.24
N LEU A 8 25.58 22.46 -6.18
CA LEU A 8 24.52 21.61 -6.67
C LEU A 8 23.33 21.78 -5.72
N VAL A 9 22.44 22.69 -6.06
CA VAL A 9 21.15 22.78 -5.40
C VAL A 9 20.38 21.53 -5.84
N SER A 10 20.42 20.51 -5.01
CA SER A 10 19.51 19.40 -5.11
C SER A 10 18.10 19.95 -4.91
N LEU A 11 17.41 20.23 -5.99
CA LEU A 11 16.00 20.56 -5.97
C LEU A 11 15.27 19.30 -5.49
N PHE A 12 15.10 19.19 -4.19
CA PHE A 12 14.23 18.21 -3.59
C PHE A 12 12.81 18.61 -4.00
N CYS A 13 12.34 18.10 -5.14
CA CYS A 13 10.92 18.11 -5.43
C CYS A 13 10.26 17.23 -4.39
N ALA A 14 9.92 17.80 -3.25
CA ALA A 14 8.89 17.27 -2.40
C ALA A 14 7.62 17.32 -3.26
N GLY A 15 7.34 16.21 -3.97
CA GLY A 15 6.09 16.07 -4.67
C GLY A 15 4.99 16.27 -3.66
N ASN A 16 4.24 17.35 -3.79
CA ASN A 16 3.02 17.51 -3.04
C ASN A 16 2.12 16.35 -3.42
N LEU A 17 2.09 15.32 -2.56
CA LEU A 17 1.10 14.27 -2.66
C LEU A 17 -0.25 14.95 -2.46
N ILE A 18 -0.99 15.12 -3.56
CA ILE A 18 -2.38 15.55 -3.49
C ILE A 18 -3.10 14.53 -2.62
N ALA A 19 -3.82 15.00 -1.61
CA ALA A 19 -4.57 14.13 -0.70
C ALA A 19 -5.45 13.17 -1.51
N GLY A 20 -5.21 11.86 -1.40
CA GLY A 20 -5.93 10.81 -2.10
C GLY A 20 -5.18 10.19 -3.29
N GLU A 21 -4.00 10.69 -3.66
CA GLU A 21 -3.16 10.06 -4.67
C GLU A 21 -1.93 9.42 -4.01
N TYR A 22 -1.77 8.11 -4.24
CA TYR A 22 -0.64 7.34 -3.74
C TYR A 22 0.06 6.68 -4.93
N PRO A 23 1.40 6.52 -4.88
CA PRO A 23 2.11 5.81 -5.92
C PRO A 23 1.54 4.40 -6.12
N ASP A 24 1.43 3.99 -7.37
CA ASP A 24 0.95 2.66 -7.72
C ASP A 24 2.07 1.62 -7.59
N ILE A 25 1.69 0.38 -7.28
CA ILE A 25 2.57 -0.78 -7.31
C ILE A 25 1.97 -1.82 -8.26
N SER A 26 2.80 -2.47 -9.05
CA SER A 26 2.35 -3.56 -9.92
C SER A 26 2.05 -4.84 -9.13
N VAL A 27 1.24 -5.72 -9.71
CA VAL A 27 1.00 -7.06 -9.15
C VAL A 27 2.32 -7.81 -8.94
N ALA A 28 3.21 -7.78 -9.94
CA ALA A 28 4.50 -8.47 -9.87
C ALA A 28 5.39 -7.94 -8.74
N ASP A 29 5.47 -6.63 -8.58
CA ASP A 29 6.28 -6.02 -7.52
C ASP A 29 5.70 -6.28 -6.13
N LEU A 30 4.37 -6.25 -6.00
CA LEU A 30 3.72 -6.59 -4.73
C LEU A 30 3.96 -8.06 -4.37
N LYS A 31 3.80 -8.97 -5.33
CA LYS A 31 4.11 -10.39 -5.11
C LYS A 31 5.52 -10.58 -4.59
N LYS A 32 6.50 -9.95 -5.22
CA LYS A 32 7.89 -10.01 -4.79
C LYS A 32 8.08 -9.49 -3.37
N ALA A 33 7.48 -8.35 -3.04
CA ALA A 33 7.56 -7.77 -1.70
C ALA A 33 6.94 -8.69 -0.63
N ILE A 34 5.84 -9.38 -0.95
CA ILE A 34 5.20 -10.36 -0.07
C ILE A 34 6.14 -11.56 0.16
N GLU A 35 6.73 -12.10 -0.90
CA GLU A 35 7.69 -13.22 -0.82
C GLU A 35 8.92 -12.86 0.03
N GLU A 36 9.39 -11.63 -0.08
CA GLU A 36 10.51 -11.11 0.72
C GLU A 36 10.11 -10.68 2.13
N LYS A 37 8.82 -10.73 2.48
CA LYS A 37 8.27 -10.31 3.78
C LYS A 37 8.59 -8.86 4.14
N LYS A 38 8.57 -7.98 3.14
CA LYS A 38 8.94 -6.56 3.26
C LYS A 38 7.77 -5.60 3.05
N VAL A 39 6.55 -6.07 3.19
CA VAL A 39 5.34 -5.30 2.94
C VAL A 39 4.22 -5.67 3.90
N VAL A 40 3.41 -4.69 4.23
CA VAL A 40 2.10 -4.91 4.85
C VAL A 40 1.04 -4.57 3.82
N VAL A 41 0.11 -5.49 3.59
CA VAL A 41 -0.97 -5.34 2.62
C VAL A 41 -2.29 -5.15 3.37
N ILE A 42 -3.08 -4.18 2.94
CA ILE A 42 -4.37 -3.86 3.57
C ILE A 42 -5.47 -3.97 2.53
N ASP A 43 -6.40 -4.88 2.76
CA ASP A 43 -7.60 -5.09 1.94
C ASP A 43 -8.74 -4.18 2.41
N VAL A 44 -9.29 -3.37 1.52
CA VAL A 44 -10.36 -2.42 1.81
C VAL A 44 -11.66 -2.78 1.09
N ASN A 45 -11.85 -4.06 0.77
CA ASN A 45 -13.05 -4.57 0.10
C ASN A 45 -14.20 -4.90 1.06
N GLY A 46 -13.96 -4.82 2.37
CA GLY A 46 -14.90 -5.24 3.40
C GLY A 46 -14.71 -6.70 3.82
N SER A 47 -15.14 -7.03 5.03
CA SER A 47 -14.86 -8.31 5.66
C SER A 47 -15.45 -9.52 4.91
N ASN A 48 -16.62 -9.38 4.31
CA ASN A 48 -17.23 -10.48 3.53
C ASN A 48 -16.38 -10.83 2.30
N SER A 49 -15.96 -9.81 1.53
CA SER A 49 -15.10 -10.01 0.37
C SER A 49 -13.71 -10.53 0.78
N TYR A 50 -13.16 -9.98 1.85
CA TYR A 50 -11.88 -10.42 2.41
C TYR A 50 -11.90 -11.92 2.76
N LYS A 51 -12.94 -12.37 3.42
CA LYS A 51 -13.09 -13.79 3.80
C LYS A 51 -13.19 -14.71 2.57
N ALA A 52 -13.83 -14.24 1.51
CA ALA A 52 -13.97 -15.03 0.28
C ALA A 52 -12.63 -15.16 -0.46
N ALA A 53 -11.93 -14.08 -0.65
CA ALA A 53 -10.61 -14.09 -1.29
C ALA A 53 -9.88 -12.75 -1.04
N HIS A 54 -8.64 -12.82 -0.61
CA HIS A 54 -7.77 -11.66 -0.44
C HIS A 54 -6.34 -11.98 -0.87
N VAL A 55 -5.57 -10.94 -1.14
CA VAL A 55 -4.14 -11.07 -1.42
C VAL A 55 -3.46 -11.72 -0.21
N PRO A 56 -2.56 -12.70 -0.42
CA PRO A 56 -1.89 -13.37 0.70
C PRO A 56 -1.29 -12.39 1.69
N THR A 57 -1.46 -12.64 2.96
CA THR A 57 -1.01 -11.84 4.10
C THR A 57 -1.79 -10.54 4.36
N ALA A 58 -2.74 -10.18 3.50
CA ALA A 58 -3.49 -8.94 3.65
C ALA A 58 -4.27 -8.87 4.98
N ILE A 59 -4.33 -7.66 5.52
CA ILE A 59 -5.12 -7.34 6.70
C ILE A 59 -6.49 -6.86 6.23
N ASP A 60 -7.55 -7.34 6.88
CA ASP A 60 -8.90 -6.82 6.68
C ASP A 60 -9.06 -5.46 7.36
N PHE A 61 -9.13 -4.40 6.56
CA PHE A 61 -9.23 -3.04 7.09
C PHE A 61 -10.51 -2.82 7.89
N GLN A 62 -11.63 -3.39 7.46
CA GLN A 62 -12.91 -3.23 8.16
C GLN A 62 -12.84 -3.78 9.59
N ALA A 63 -12.18 -4.91 9.79
CA ALA A 63 -12.00 -5.50 11.10
C ALA A 63 -10.90 -4.81 11.94
N ALA A 64 -9.87 -4.30 11.27
CA ALA A 64 -8.66 -3.77 11.93
C ALA A 64 -8.67 -2.25 12.15
N LYS A 65 -9.56 -1.51 11.50
CA LYS A 65 -9.51 -0.03 11.48
C LYS A 65 -9.51 0.63 12.86
N ALA A 66 -10.16 0.04 13.84
CA ALA A 66 -10.22 0.57 15.20
C ALA A 66 -8.90 0.41 15.97
N ASP A 67 -8.03 -0.52 15.54
CA ASP A 67 -6.76 -0.85 16.18
C ASP A 67 -5.67 -1.12 15.13
N LEU A 68 -5.65 -0.33 14.07
CA LEU A 68 -4.74 -0.51 12.95
C LEU A 68 -3.27 -0.42 13.39
N LYS A 69 -2.96 0.46 14.33
CA LYS A 69 -1.61 0.64 14.87
C LYS A 69 -1.02 -0.66 15.41
N ALA A 70 -1.83 -1.48 16.08
CA ALA A 70 -1.39 -2.76 16.63
C ALA A 70 -1.14 -3.82 15.55
N LYS A 71 -1.69 -3.63 14.35
CA LYS A 71 -1.55 -4.55 13.21
C LYS A 71 -0.40 -4.20 12.28
N LEU A 72 0.16 -3.00 12.40
CA LEU A 72 1.24 -2.52 11.55
C LEU A 72 2.59 -2.66 12.26
N PRO A 73 3.69 -2.84 11.49
CA PRO A 73 5.02 -2.97 12.07
C PRO A 73 5.49 -1.65 12.70
N GLU A 74 6.43 -1.75 13.62
CA GLU A 74 7.00 -0.58 14.30
C GLU A 74 7.81 0.31 13.36
N ASP A 75 8.48 -0.29 12.36
CA ASP A 75 9.27 0.46 11.39
C ASP A 75 8.36 1.23 10.44
N LYS A 76 8.35 2.55 10.58
CA LYS A 76 7.52 3.46 9.78
C LYS A 76 7.97 3.60 8.32
N LYS A 77 9.11 3.07 7.95
CA LYS A 77 9.60 3.01 6.57
C LYS A 77 9.13 1.75 5.84
N THR A 78 8.51 0.81 6.54
CA THR A 78 7.95 -0.39 5.93
C THR A 78 6.95 -0.02 4.84
N LEU A 79 7.04 -0.69 3.69
CA LEU A 79 6.08 -0.53 2.61
C LEU A 79 4.69 -0.97 3.08
N VAL A 80 3.72 -0.08 2.91
CA VAL A 80 2.30 -0.36 3.16
C VAL A 80 1.57 -0.24 1.84
N VAL A 81 0.85 -1.29 1.44
CA VAL A 81 0.07 -1.31 0.20
C VAL A 81 -1.40 -1.51 0.55
N ALA A 82 -2.24 -0.56 0.14
CA ALA A 82 -3.68 -0.67 0.27
C ALA A 82 -4.32 -0.97 -1.09
N TYR A 83 -5.36 -1.78 -1.09
CA TYR A 83 -6.09 -2.09 -2.32
C TYR A 83 -7.58 -2.33 -2.05
N CYS A 84 -8.37 -2.21 -3.11
CA CYS A 84 -9.76 -2.65 -3.12
C CYS A 84 -10.07 -3.49 -4.38
N GLY A 85 -11.18 -3.27 -5.08
CA GLY A 85 -11.64 -4.18 -6.13
C GLY A 85 -10.86 -4.10 -7.44
N GLY A 86 -10.56 -2.92 -7.89
CA GLY A 86 -9.91 -2.67 -9.19
C GLY A 86 -9.61 -1.20 -9.43
N PRO A 87 -9.25 -0.83 -10.68
CA PRO A 87 -8.71 0.51 -10.98
C PRO A 87 -9.66 1.67 -10.69
N LYS A 88 -10.96 1.44 -10.71
CA LYS A 88 -11.97 2.48 -10.46
C LYS A 88 -12.33 2.66 -9.00
N CYS A 89 -11.84 1.79 -8.14
CA CYS A 89 -12.14 1.85 -6.71
C CYS A 89 -11.20 2.81 -6.00
N ASN A 90 -11.74 3.73 -5.23
CA ASN A 90 -10.97 4.66 -4.41
C ASN A 90 -11.08 4.41 -2.91
N ALA A 91 -11.78 3.36 -2.48
CA ALA A 91 -11.95 3.03 -1.06
C ALA A 91 -10.62 2.73 -0.35
N TYR A 92 -9.58 2.31 -1.10
CA TYR A 92 -8.24 2.08 -0.56
C TYR A 92 -7.67 3.30 0.17
N THR A 93 -8.10 4.51 -0.23
CA THR A 93 -7.60 5.76 0.36
C THR A 93 -7.86 5.85 1.86
N ARG A 94 -8.89 5.21 2.37
CA ARG A 94 -9.18 5.16 3.81
C ARG A 94 -8.05 4.49 4.58
N ALA A 95 -7.59 3.35 4.11
CA ALA A 95 -6.49 2.62 4.74
C ALA A 95 -5.14 3.31 4.51
N ALA A 96 -4.89 3.77 3.29
CA ALA A 96 -3.67 4.50 2.95
C ALA A 96 -3.51 5.75 3.81
N LYS A 97 -4.57 6.53 3.95
CA LYS A 97 -4.59 7.73 4.80
C LYS A 97 -4.40 7.38 6.28
N ALA A 98 -5.08 6.34 6.77
CA ALA A 98 -4.94 5.89 8.15
C ALA A 98 -3.49 5.48 8.45
N ALA A 99 -2.83 4.75 7.56
CA ALA A 99 -1.42 4.40 7.71
C ALA A 99 -0.52 5.64 7.70
N GLN A 100 -0.77 6.58 6.79
CA GLN A 100 -0.02 7.82 6.71
C GLN A 100 -0.16 8.65 8.00
N GLU A 101 -1.35 8.76 8.55
CA GLU A 101 -1.61 9.46 9.82
C GLU A 101 -0.89 8.80 11.01
N LEU A 102 -0.64 7.50 10.94
CA LEU A 102 0.15 6.76 11.94
C LEU A 102 1.67 6.95 11.75
N GLY A 103 2.10 7.68 10.74
CA GLY A 103 3.49 8.00 10.48
C GLY A 103 4.20 7.17 9.42
N TYR A 104 3.49 6.28 8.73
CA TYR A 104 4.09 5.49 7.65
C TYR A 104 4.34 6.36 6.43
N THR A 105 5.58 6.34 5.93
CA THR A 105 6.06 7.23 4.86
C THR A 105 6.12 6.57 3.50
N ASN A 106 6.00 5.24 3.43
CA ASN A 106 6.08 4.47 2.18
C ASN A 106 4.76 3.74 1.92
N VAL A 107 3.74 4.51 1.58
CA VAL A 107 2.38 4.00 1.32
C VAL A 107 2.13 4.00 -0.18
N LYS A 108 1.72 2.85 -0.71
CA LYS A 108 1.39 2.66 -2.12
C LYS A 108 0.00 2.06 -2.30
N HIS A 109 -0.48 2.14 -3.53
CA HIS A 109 -1.77 1.61 -3.96
C HIS A 109 -1.57 0.50 -4.99
N LEU A 110 -2.21 -0.65 -4.79
CA LEU A 110 -2.37 -1.65 -5.86
C LEU A 110 -3.61 -1.30 -6.66
N SER A 111 -3.46 -0.49 -7.71
CA SER A 111 -4.59 -0.04 -8.53
C SER A 111 -5.30 -1.18 -9.26
N ALA A 112 -4.56 -2.23 -9.62
CA ALA A 112 -5.14 -3.43 -10.20
C ALA A 112 -6.18 -4.10 -9.28
N GLY A 113 -6.04 -3.93 -7.96
CA GLY A 113 -6.93 -4.48 -6.96
C GLY A 113 -6.98 -6.01 -6.96
N ILE A 114 -7.94 -6.57 -6.23
CA ILE A 114 -8.11 -8.03 -6.21
C ILE A 114 -8.45 -8.60 -7.58
N SER A 115 -9.18 -7.83 -8.41
CA SER A 115 -9.50 -8.25 -9.77
C SER A 115 -8.25 -8.44 -10.63
N GLY A 116 -7.33 -7.49 -10.61
CA GLY A 116 -6.07 -7.59 -11.35
C GLY A 116 -5.13 -8.64 -10.79
N TRP A 117 -5.12 -8.82 -9.48
CA TRP A 117 -4.35 -9.88 -8.82
C TRP A 117 -4.78 -11.26 -9.31
N LYS A 118 -6.09 -11.52 -9.34
CA LYS A 118 -6.66 -12.78 -9.87
C LYS A 118 -6.42 -12.92 -11.37
N ALA A 119 -6.61 -11.85 -12.15
CA ALA A 119 -6.40 -11.87 -13.60
C ALA A 119 -4.95 -12.19 -13.98
N ALA A 120 -3.99 -11.82 -13.13
CA ALA A 120 -2.58 -12.17 -13.29
C ALA A 120 -2.27 -13.63 -12.93
N GLY A 121 -3.27 -14.41 -12.50
CA GLY A 121 -3.10 -15.81 -12.11
C GLY A 121 -2.50 -16.02 -10.73
N GLU A 122 -2.46 -14.98 -9.91
CA GLU A 122 -1.88 -15.05 -8.58
C GLU A 122 -2.84 -15.69 -7.57
N LYS A 123 -2.26 -16.40 -6.60
CA LYS A 123 -3.02 -17.09 -5.57
C LYS A 123 -3.65 -16.10 -4.59
N THR A 124 -4.85 -16.43 -4.13
CA THR A 124 -5.52 -15.73 -3.05
C THR A 124 -5.65 -16.62 -1.83
N GLU A 125 -5.89 -16.01 -0.68
CA GLU A 125 -6.22 -16.71 0.55
C GLU A 125 -7.68 -16.46 0.91
N ALA A 126 -8.29 -17.42 1.58
CA ALA A 126 -9.62 -17.29 2.17
C ALA A 126 -9.51 -17.34 3.69
N ALA A 127 -10.35 -16.58 4.37
CA ALA A 127 -10.45 -16.63 5.82
C ALA A 127 -11.75 -17.32 6.26
N LYS A 128 -11.67 -18.09 7.32
CA LYS A 128 -12.86 -18.74 7.92
C LYS A 128 -13.67 -17.75 8.75
#